data_fda413634dcec9e8e52584e78c175017
#
_entry.id   fda413634dcec9e8e52584e78c175017
#
_cell.length_a   1.000
_cell.length_b   1.000
_cell.length_c   1.000
_cell.angle_alpha   90.00
_cell.angle_beta   90.00
_cell.angle_gamma   90.00
#
_symmetry.space_group_name_H-M   'P 1'
#
loop_
_entity.id
_entity.type
_entity.pdbx_description
1 polymer ?
#
loop_
_entity_poly.entity_id
_entity_poly.type
_entity_poly.pdbx_seq_one_letter_code
_entity_poly.pdbx_strand_id
1 'polypeptide(L)'
;VTISIVGSTSQLASSITTMPTHAAGHLLLCLAYNDGSSTAVTLPSGWVERYGIAVGGVGYIRVGYRYAQSSSETSGTWTNADQLFMLSISSGANTLVFPNFISSNTGTATTINFAAQTAATFQTGADDQALISWVVSRNSTNTLTAPSGLTAQQSATDSANYVSQVCFQASRTTIWASTNITVATSALYRSLMLSLVESPVYGASGGGGLILPGGFNGGFN
;
A
#
# COMPACT_ATOMS: atom_id res chain seq x y z
N VAL A 1 15.21 -12.13 -8.92
CA VAL A 1 14.90 -11.87 -7.50
C VAL A 1 13.43 -11.48 -7.43
N THR A 2 12.69 -11.97 -6.46
CA THR A 2 11.22 -11.81 -6.42
C THR A 2 10.82 -10.92 -5.24
N ILE A 3 10.08 -9.84 -5.52
CA ILE A 3 9.42 -9.06 -4.48
C ILE A 3 8.41 -9.97 -3.77
N SER A 4 8.47 -10.03 -2.45
CA SER A 4 7.61 -10.89 -1.64
C SER A 4 7.09 -10.18 -0.39
N ILE A 5 5.89 -10.56 0.06
CA ILE A 5 5.39 -10.18 1.38
C ILE A 5 5.99 -11.14 2.40
N VAL A 6 6.74 -10.60 3.35
CA VAL A 6 7.36 -11.34 4.46
C VAL A 6 6.37 -11.49 5.62
N GLY A 7 5.53 -10.51 5.81
CA GLY A 7 4.49 -10.52 6.83
C GLY A 7 3.44 -9.46 6.56
N SER A 8 2.24 -9.68 7.07
CA SER A 8 1.14 -8.74 7.00
C SER A 8 0.31 -8.79 8.28
N THR A 9 -0.28 -7.66 8.65
CA THR A 9 -1.23 -7.56 9.76
C THR A 9 -2.26 -6.46 9.50
N SER A 10 -3.38 -6.53 10.18
CA SER A 10 -4.40 -5.49 10.16
C SER A 10 -4.91 -5.21 11.56
N GLN A 11 -5.35 -3.99 11.80
CA GLN A 11 -5.97 -3.60 13.07
C GLN A 11 -6.99 -2.48 12.85
N LEU A 12 -8.14 -2.60 13.52
CA LEU A 12 -9.15 -1.55 13.60
C LEU A 12 -8.76 -0.57 14.70
N ALA A 13 -7.73 0.23 14.43
CA ALA A 13 -7.17 1.21 15.35
C ALA A 13 -6.19 2.13 14.61
N SER A 14 -5.77 3.18 15.30
CA SER A 14 -4.77 4.16 14.81
C SER A 14 -3.31 3.71 14.99
N SER A 15 -3.07 2.51 15.52
CA SER A 15 -1.73 1.93 15.66
C SER A 15 -1.79 0.40 15.55
N ILE A 16 -0.70 -0.22 15.13
CA ILE A 16 -0.54 -1.67 15.11
C ILE A 16 0.19 -2.10 16.38
N THR A 17 -0.44 -2.95 17.17
CA THR A 17 0.14 -3.45 18.42
C THR A 17 1.19 -4.54 18.18
N THR A 18 0.97 -5.38 17.15
CA THR A 18 1.91 -6.44 16.76
C THR A 18 2.31 -6.21 15.31
N MET A 19 3.50 -5.70 15.11
CA MET A 19 4.05 -5.49 13.76
C MET A 19 4.22 -6.82 13.02
N PRO A 20 4.03 -6.84 11.68
CA PRO A 20 4.35 -8.04 10.91
C PRO A 20 5.85 -8.34 10.99
N THR A 21 6.20 -9.61 10.81
CA THR A 21 7.61 -10.03 10.73
C THR A 21 8.36 -9.17 9.72
N HIS A 22 9.48 -8.60 10.14
CA HIS A 22 10.32 -7.73 9.30
C HIS A 22 11.78 -7.75 9.77
N ALA A 23 12.67 -7.28 8.91
CA ALA A 23 14.09 -7.10 9.19
C ALA A 23 14.55 -5.74 8.65
N ALA A 24 15.73 -5.31 9.04
CA ALA A 24 16.35 -4.11 8.48
C ALA A 24 16.40 -4.19 6.94
N GLY A 25 16.07 -3.07 6.28
CA GLY A 25 16.00 -2.97 4.82
C GLY A 25 14.65 -3.36 4.20
N HIS A 26 13.76 -4.04 4.93
CA HIS A 26 12.42 -4.30 4.41
C HIS A 26 11.63 -2.99 4.23
N LEU A 27 10.86 -2.92 3.15
CA LEU A 27 9.85 -1.88 2.98
C LEU A 27 8.67 -2.18 3.92
N LEU A 28 8.40 -1.29 4.85
CA LEU A 28 7.16 -1.27 5.62
C LEU A 28 6.16 -0.36 4.89
N LEU A 29 5.06 -0.92 4.45
CA LEU A 29 3.99 -0.22 3.75
C LEU A 29 2.74 -0.22 4.63
N CYS A 30 2.21 0.96 4.93
CA CYS A 30 0.98 1.13 5.69
C CYS A 30 -0.12 1.72 4.82
N LEU A 31 -1.29 1.10 4.88
CA LEU A 31 -2.52 1.54 4.25
C LEU A 31 -3.49 1.90 5.37
N ALA A 32 -3.77 3.19 5.53
CA ALA A 32 -4.55 3.73 6.62
C ALA A 32 -5.89 4.28 6.12
N TYR A 33 -6.97 3.95 6.81
CA TYR A 33 -8.32 4.42 6.52
C TYR A 33 -8.91 5.15 7.73
N ASN A 34 -9.52 6.31 7.47
CA ASN A 34 -10.39 7.05 8.38
C ASN A 34 -11.83 6.88 7.86
N ASP A 35 -12.72 6.31 8.67
CA ASP A 35 -14.13 6.15 8.36
C ASP A 35 -14.96 7.33 8.93
N GLY A 36 -16.01 7.68 8.21
CA GLY A 36 -16.96 8.71 8.66
C GLY A 36 -16.46 10.16 8.60
N SER A 37 -15.20 10.40 8.20
CA SER A 37 -14.63 11.75 8.13
C SER A 37 -13.68 11.89 6.94
N SER A 38 -13.77 13.04 6.24
CA SER A 38 -12.79 13.42 5.23
C SER A 38 -11.50 14.02 5.81
N THR A 39 -11.40 14.10 7.13
CA THR A 39 -10.16 14.55 7.79
C THR A 39 -9.01 13.66 7.44
N ALA A 40 -7.92 14.26 6.98
CA ALA A 40 -6.73 13.50 6.57
C ALA A 40 -6.14 12.71 7.74
N VAL A 41 -5.77 11.46 7.46
CA VAL A 41 -4.95 10.67 8.37
C VAL A 41 -3.56 11.30 8.44
N THR A 42 -3.00 11.50 9.63
CA THR A 42 -1.66 12.06 9.81
C THR A 42 -0.65 10.93 10.02
N LEU A 43 0.45 10.98 9.27
CA LEU A 43 1.53 10.01 9.39
C LEU A 43 2.34 10.22 10.66
N PRO A 44 2.80 9.15 11.33
CA PRO A 44 3.80 9.24 12.39
C PRO A 44 5.16 9.74 11.85
N SER A 45 6.00 10.23 12.74
CA SER A 45 7.38 10.61 12.40
C SER A 45 8.13 9.43 11.74
N GLY A 46 8.95 9.72 10.74
CA GLY A 46 9.75 8.74 10.01
C GLY A 46 8.99 8.00 8.89
N TRP A 47 7.70 8.25 8.71
CA TRP A 47 6.94 7.75 7.57
C TRP A 47 6.89 8.76 6.43
N VAL A 48 6.98 8.26 5.21
CA VAL A 48 6.90 9.06 3.99
C VAL A 48 5.53 8.83 3.36
N GLU A 49 4.82 9.91 3.04
CA GLU A 49 3.56 9.81 2.32
C GLU A 49 3.80 9.37 0.88
N ARG A 50 3.02 8.39 0.44
CA ARG A 50 2.96 8.00 -0.97
C ARG A 50 1.67 8.46 -1.64
N TYR A 51 0.56 8.44 -0.91
CA TYR A 51 -0.75 8.82 -1.43
C TYR A 51 -1.71 9.18 -0.30
N GLY A 52 -2.60 10.13 -0.57
CA GLY A 52 -3.69 10.48 0.35
C GLY A 52 -4.84 11.13 -0.40
N ILE A 53 -6.07 10.68 -0.12
CA ILE A 53 -7.27 11.24 -0.75
C ILE A 53 -8.53 10.98 0.08
N ALA A 54 -9.47 11.93 0.05
CA ALA A 54 -10.81 11.75 0.60
C ALA A 54 -11.61 10.72 -0.22
N VAL A 55 -12.44 9.94 0.47
CA VAL A 55 -13.35 8.94 -0.09
C VAL A 55 -14.76 9.51 -0.09
N GLY A 56 -15.15 10.14 -1.19
CA GLY A 56 -16.51 10.64 -1.37
C GLY A 56 -17.02 11.58 -0.28
N GLY A 57 -16.14 12.29 0.43
CA GLY A 57 -16.49 13.19 1.53
C GLY A 57 -16.81 12.52 2.87
N VAL A 58 -16.76 11.21 2.96
CA VAL A 58 -17.16 10.45 4.14
C VAL A 58 -16.08 9.51 4.68
N GLY A 59 -14.88 9.63 4.16
CA GLY A 59 -13.71 8.88 4.62
C GLY A 59 -12.43 9.44 4.01
N TYR A 60 -11.28 8.97 4.50
CA TYR A 60 -9.96 9.32 3.97
C TYR A 60 -9.08 8.08 3.92
N ILE A 61 -8.37 7.90 2.83
CA ILE A 61 -7.33 6.87 2.71
C ILE A 61 -5.96 7.51 2.62
N ARG A 62 -4.97 6.88 3.24
CA ARG A 62 -3.57 7.28 3.16
C ARG A 62 -2.67 6.06 3.01
N VAL A 63 -1.68 6.19 2.14
CA VAL A 63 -0.61 5.21 1.97
C VAL A 63 0.69 5.87 2.38
N GLY A 64 1.36 5.28 3.32
CA GLY A 64 2.69 5.69 3.76
C GLY A 64 3.66 4.52 3.77
N TYR A 65 4.93 4.82 3.68
CA TYR A 65 5.99 3.82 3.73
C TYR A 65 7.21 4.31 4.47
N ARG A 66 8.02 3.37 4.91
CA ARG A 66 9.41 3.59 5.37
C ARG A 66 10.21 2.30 5.23
N TYR A 67 11.51 2.41 5.34
CA TYR A 67 12.38 1.24 5.43
C TYR A 67 12.67 0.93 6.89
N ALA A 68 12.49 -0.35 7.26
CA ALA A 68 12.82 -0.82 8.59
C ALA A 68 14.33 -0.67 8.86
N GLN A 69 14.68 -0.13 10.00
CA GLN A 69 16.08 -0.02 10.45
C GLN A 69 16.48 -1.22 11.31
N SER A 70 15.49 -1.94 11.83
CA SER A 70 15.67 -3.11 12.70
C SER A 70 14.47 -4.06 12.56
N SER A 71 14.49 -5.17 13.28
CA SER A 71 13.35 -6.07 13.42
C SER A 71 12.36 -5.69 14.54
N SER A 72 12.59 -4.58 15.24
CA SER A 72 11.79 -4.12 16.39
C SER A 72 11.09 -2.78 16.14
N GLU A 73 10.80 -2.47 14.88
CA GLU A 73 10.06 -1.26 14.50
C GLU A 73 8.63 -1.27 15.07
N THR A 74 8.09 -0.06 15.28
CA THR A 74 6.69 0.13 15.66
C THR A 74 5.95 0.86 14.54
N SER A 75 4.62 0.71 14.47
CA SER A 75 3.82 1.44 13.49
C SER A 75 3.81 2.95 13.73
N GLY A 76 4.02 3.37 14.98
CA GLY A 76 3.64 4.69 15.43
C GLY A 76 2.11 4.88 15.45
N THR A 77 1.65 6.08 15.84
CA THR A 77 0.23 6.43 15.85
C THR A 77 -0.15 7.21 14.60
N TRP A 78 -1.07 6.66 13.82
CA TRP A 78 -1.64 7.27 12.62
C TRP A 78 -2.89 8.06 13.01
N THR A 79 -2.73 9.31 13.41
CA THR A 79 -3.81 10.14 13.93
C THR A 79 -4.96 10.22 12.91
N ASN A 80 -6.19 10.08 13.36
CA ASN A 80 -7.42 9.99 12.59
C ASN A 80 -7.56 8.71 11.74
N ALA A 81 -6.75 7.69 11.93
CA ALA A 81 -7.00 6.39 11.33
C ALA A 81 -7.90 5.54 12.23
N ASP A 82 -8.89 4.89 11.62
CA ASP A 82 -9.75 3.88 12.26
C ASP A 82 -9.29 2.47 11.92
N GLN A 83 -8.52 2.33 10.85
CA GLN A 83 -7.97 1.05 10.40
C GLN A 83 -6.59 1.23 9.79
N LEU A 84 -5.75 0.24 10.07
CA LEU A 84 -4.43 0.08 9.43
C LEU A 84 -4.28 -1.33 8.85
N PHE A 85 -3.73 -1.42 7.65
CA PHE A 85 -3.04 -2.60 7.13
C PHE A 85 -1.55 -2.30 7.09
N MET A 86 -0.75 -3.23 7.60
CA MET A 86 0.70 -3.14 7.56
C MET A 86 1.28 -4.34 6.82
N LEU A 87 2.08 -4.06 5.80
CA LEU A 87 2.80 -5.06 5.02
C LEU A 87 4.30 -4.87 5.21
N SER A 88 5.01 -5.97 5.42
CA SER A 88 6.46 -6.03 5.33
C SER A 88 6.85 -6.69 4.03
N ILE A 89 7.65 -6.03 3.21
CA ILE A 89 7.94 -6.41 1.84
C ILE A 89 9.45 -6.45 1.67
N SER A 90 9.95 -7.54 1.09
CA SER A 90 11.36 -7.72 0.79
C SER A 90 11.58 -8.11 -0.65
N SER A 91 12.80 -7.93 -1.11
CA SER A 91 13.36 -8.49 -2.33
C SER A 91 14.74 -9.08 -2.05
N GLY A 92 15.52 -9.40 -3.07
CA GLY A 92 16.84 -9.98 -2.87
C GLY A 92 17.84 -9.07 -2.16
N ALA A 93 18.96 -9.66 -1.76
CA ALA A 93 19.93 -9.08 -0.83
C ALA A 93 20.55 -7.73 -1.28
N ASN A 94 20.51 -7.39 -2.57
CA ASN A 94 21.14 -6.19 -3.12
C ASN A 94 20.14 -5.23 -3.79
N THR A 95 18.87 -5.33 -3.43
CA THR A 95 17.80 -4.51 -4.00
C THR A 95 16.92 -3.93 -2.91
N LEU A 96 16.40 -2.74 -3.16
CA LEU A 96 15.35 -2.13 -2.35
C LEU A 96 14.03 -2.16 -3.12
N VAL A 97 12.94 -2.46 -2.41
CA VAL A 97 11.59 -2.33 -2.95
C VAL A 97 11.06 -0.95 -2.61
N PHE A 98 10.45 -0.28 -3.56
CA PHE A 98 9.77 0.99 -3.29
C PHE A 98 8.45 1.11 -4.05
N PRO A 99 7.47 1.86 -3.49
CA PRO A 99 6.21 2.10 -4.15
C PRO A 99 6.41 3.10 -5.30
N ASN A 100 6.15 2.65 -6.53
CA ASN A 100 6.38 3.44 -7.73
C ASN A 100 5.15 4.27 -8.12
N PHE A 101 4.03 3.63 -8.39
CA PHE A 101 2.84 4.29 -8.91
C PHE A 101 1.58 3.85 -8.16
N ILE A 102 0.65 4.80 -7.96
CA ILE A 102 -0.69 4.53 -7.42
C ILE A 102 -1.73 5.06 -8.39
N SER A 103 -2.71 4.21 -8.70
CA SER A 103 -3.97 4.61 -9.31
C SER A 103 -5.14 4.31 -8.38
N SER A 104 -6.20 5.09 -8.48
CA SER A 104 -7.37 4.88 -7.65
C SER A 104 -8.67 5.07 -8.41
N ASN A 105 -9.71 4.38 -7.94
CA ASN A 105 -11.07 4.53 -8.43
C ASN A 105 -12.05 4.72 -7.27
N THR A 106 -13.18 5.37 -7.52
CA THR A 106 -14.24 5.56 -6.52
C THR A 106 -15.60 5.51 -7.20
N GLY A 107 -16.61 5.12 -6.46
CA GLY A 107 -17.99 5.08 -6.95
C GLY A 107 -18.95 4.56 -5.88
N THR A 108 -20.23 4.53 -6.23
CA THR A 108 -21.27 3.85 -5.46
C THR A 108 -21.91 2.82 -6.38
N ALA A 109 -21.60 1.57 -6.18
CA ALA A 109 -22.01 0.49 -7.07
C ALA A 109 -21.89 -0.88 -6.41
N THR A 110 -22.46 -1.90 -7.05
CA THR A 110 -22.19 -3.32 -6.78
C THR A 110 -20.94 -3.83 -7.51
N THR A 111 -20.42 -3.07 -8.48
CA THR A 111 -19.19 -3.38 -9.21
C THR A 111 -18.09 -2.42 -8.77
N ILE A 112 -17.06 -2.95 -8.14
CA ILE A 112 -15.89 -2.19 -7.69
C ILE A 112 -14.81 -2.32 -8.75
N ASN A 113 -14.44 -1.21 -9.38
CA ASN A 113 -13.46 -1.18 -10.44
C ASN A 113 -12.06 -0.88 -9.89
N PHE A 114 -11.06 -1.57 -10.43
CA PHE A 114 -9.64 -1.30 -10.20
C PHE A 114 -9.03 -0.74 -11.49
N ALA A 115 -8.36 0.38 -11.38
CA ALA A 115 -7.76 1.05 -12.53
C ALA A 115 -6.58 0.24 -13.09
N ALA A 116 -6.42 0.27 -14.41
CA ALA A 116 -5.29 -0.37 -15.07
C ALA A 116 -3.95 0.23 -14.63
N GLN A 117 -2.92 -0.60 -14.63
CA GLN A 117 -1.52 -0.18 -14.59
C GLN A 117 -1.00 -0.17 -16.02
N THR A 118 -0.73 1.02 -16.56
CA THR A 118 -0.32 1.19 -17.94
C THR A 118 1.20 1.05 -18.10
N ALA A 119 1.70 0.94 -19.33
CA ALA A 119 3.13 0.88 -19.62
C ALA A 119 3.92 2.08 -19.04
N ALA A 120 3.32 3.27 -18.99
CA ALA A 120 3.93 4.45 -18.37
C ALA A 120 4.10 4.32 -16.84
N THR A 121 3.40 3.39 -16.20
CA THR A 121 3.44 3.12 -14.75
C THR A 121 4.31 1.92 -14.41
N PHE A 122 4.65 1.10 -15.40
CA PHE A 122 5.63 0.04 -15.31
C PHE A 122 6.99 0.58 -15.77
N GLN A 123 7.98 0.48 -14.92
CA GLN A 123 9.33 0.85 -15.29
C GLN A 123 9.90 -0.27 -16.18
N THR A 124 10.04 0.02 -17.49
CA THR A 124 10.72 -0.89 -18.42
C THR A 124 12.15 -1.10 -17.96
N GLY A 125 12.56 -2.35 -17.72
CA GLY A 125 13.90 -2.71 -17.25
C GLY A 125 14.04 -2.88 -15.74
N ALA A 126 12.96 -2.77 -14.95
CA ALA A 126 12.98 -3.27 -13.58
C ALA A 126 12.96 -4.80 -13.60
N ASP A 127 13.92 -5.42 -12.91
CA ASP A 127 14.09 -6.88 -12.92
C ASP A 127 12.94 -7.62 -12.27
N ASP A 128 12.22 -6.97 -11.34
CA ASP A 128 10.99 -7.50 -10.77
C ASP A 128 10.03 -6.38 -10.35
N GLN A 129 8.75 -6.64 -10.55
CA GLN A 129 7.68 -5.75 -10.14
C GLN A 129 6.58 -6.55 -9.45
N ALA A 130 5.89 -5.92 -8.52
CA ALA A 130 4.74 -6.50 -7.85
C ALA A 130 3.57 -5.50 -7.83
N LEU A 131 2.37 -6.02 -7.62
CA LEU A 131 1.16 -5.22 -7.47
C LEU A 131 0.54 -5.45 -6.10
N ILE A 132 0.04 -4.36 -5.53
CA ILE A 132 -0.86 -4.37 -4.38
C ILE A 132 -2.18 -3.73 -4.83
N SER A 133 -3.28 -4.39 -4.54
CA SER A 133 -4.60 -3.74 -4.54
C SER A 133 -5.06 -3.53 -3.11
N TRP A 134 -5.76 -2.43 -2.90
CA TRP A 134 -6.49 -2.16 -1.67
C TRP A 134 -7.87 -1.63 -1.99
N VAL A 135 -8.87 -2.14 -1.31
CA VAL A 135 -10.26 -1.72 -1.45
C VAL A 135 -10.90 -1.50 -0.09
N VAL A 136 -11.70 -0.45 0.00
CA VAL A 136 -12.62 -0.18 1.09
C VAL A 136 -14.02 -0.07 0.49
N SER A 137 -14.98 -0.81 1.03
CA SER A 137 -16.41 -0.73 0.69
C SER A 137 -17.20 -0.38 1.95
N ARG A 138 -17.95 0.72 1.91
CA ARG A 138 -18.75 1.22 3.05
C ARG A 138 -20.08 0.46 3.19
N ASN A 139 -19.97 -0.84 3.27
CA ASN A 139 -21.03 -1.74 3.70
C ASN A 139 -20.37 -2.98 4.31
N SER A 140 -20.54 -3.16 5.60
CA SER A 140 -19.91 -4.25 6.37
C SER A 140 -20.44 -5.63 6.00
N THR A 141 -21.59 -5.72 5.34
CA THR A 141 -22.19 -7.00 4.89
C THR A 141 -21.64 -7.48 3.54
N ASN A 142 -20.89 -6.63 2.83
CA ASN A 142 -20.26 -7.02 1.58
C ASN A 142 -19.12 -8.01 1.82
N THR A 143 -18.99 -9.00 0.94
CA THR A 143 -17.82 -9.87 0.89
C THR A 143 -16.92 -9.41 -0.24
N LEU A 144 -15.66 -9.15 0.08
CA LEU A 144 -14.67 -8.78 -0.92
C LEU A 144 -13.92 -10.03 -1.39
N THR A 145 -13.69 -10.10 -2.69
CA THR A 145 -12.87 -11.14 -3.32
C THR A 145 -11.60 -10.50 -3.91
N ALA A 146 -10.52 -11.26 -3.98
CA ALA A 146 -9.31 -10.77 -4.64
C ALA A 146 -9.59 -10.52 -6.14
N PRO A 147 -9.13 -9.39 -6.71
CA PRO A 147 -9.13 -9.22 -8.16
C PRO A 147 -8.35 -10.34 -8.85
N SER A 148 -8.77 -10.68 -10.07
CA SER A 148 -8.13 -11.77 -10.82
C SER A 148 -6.61 -11.60 -10.91
N GLY A 149 -5.88 -12.63 -10.56
CA GLY A 149 -4.40 -12.66 -10.55
C GLY A 149 -3.75 -12.13 -9.28
N LEU A 150 -4.51 -11.61 -8.30
CA LEU A 150 -4.00 -11.21 -6.99
C LEU A 150 -4.43 -12.22 -5.91
N THR A 151 -3.65 -12.31 -4.84
CA THR A 151 -3.94 -13.13 -3.67
C THR A 151 -4.24 -12.24 -2.47
N ALA A 152 -5.35 -12.50 -1.77
CA ALA A 152 -5.70 -11.76 -0.55
C ALA A 152 -4.62 -11.98 0.52
N GLN A 153 -4.16 -10.88 1.13
CA GLN A 153 -3.17 -10.89 2.20
C GLN A 153 -3.81 -10.60 3.55
N GLN A 154 -4.69 -9.63 3.58
CA GLN A 154 -5.41 -9.23 4.79
C GLN A 154 -6.81 -8.75 4.41
N SER A 155 -7.76 -9.01 5.30
CA SER A 155 -9.11 -8.45 5.26
C SER A 155 -9.49 -7.97 6.65
N ALA A 156 -10.27 -6.92 6.71
CA ALA A 156 -10.84 -6.43 7.97
C ALA A 156 -12.26 -5.94 7.75
N THR A 157 -13.08 -6.15 8.74
CA THR A 157 -14.49 -5.73 8.75
C THR A 157 -14.77 -4.96 10.02
N ASP A 158 -15.13 -3.70 9.89
CA ASP A 158 -15.86 -3.00 10.94
C ASP A 158 -17.34 -3.37 10.79
N SER A 159 -17.85 -4.12 11.73
CA SER A 159 -19.22 -4.67 11.67
C SER A 159 -20.32 -3.60 11.54
N ALA A 160 -20.04 -2.37 11.91
CA ALA A 160 -20.98 -1.25 11.82
C ALA A 160 -20.96 -0.55 10.45
N ASN A 161 -19.79 -0.47 9.79
CA ASN A 161 -19.59 0.54 8.75
C ASN A 161 -19.03 0.01 7.42
N TYR A 162 -17.96 -0.80 7.42
CA TYR A 162 -17.23 -1.10 6.19
C TYR A 162 -16.53 -2.46 6.22
N VAL A 163 -16.14 -2.91 5.04
CA VAL A 163 -15.19 -4.01 4.82
C VAL A 163 -14.05 -3.53 3.95
N SER A 164 -12.86 -4.03 4.20
CA SER A 164 -11.67 -3.70 3.42
C SER A 164 -10.77 -4.91 3.21
N GLN A 165 -10.01 -4.91 2.11
CA GLN A 165 -9.13 -6.01 1.74
C GLN A 165 -7.90 -5.49 1.02
N VAL A 166 -6.76 -6.09 1.33
CA VAL A 166 -5.49 -5.91 0.62
C VAL A 166 -5.10 -7.20 -0.07
N CYS A 167 -4.74 -7.11 -1.35
CA CYS A 167 -4.26 -8.23 -2.14
C CYS A 167 -2.91 -7.93 -2.76
N PHE A 168 -2.17 -8.97 -3.13
CA PHE A 168 -0.82 -8.89 -3.66
C PHE A 168 -0.62 -9.85 -4.83
N GLN A 169 0.20 -9.43 -5.79
CA GLN A 169 0.75 -10.28 -6.85
C GLN A 169 2.24 -10.01 -6.99
N ALA A 170 3.05 -11.05 -6.83
CA ALA A 170 4.50 -11.00 -7.07
C ALA A 170 4.84 -11.11 -8.55
N SER A 171 6.09 -10.76 -8.89
CA SER A 171 6.77 -11.11 -10.15
C SER A 171 5.97 -10.82 -11.41
N ARG A 172 5.61 -9.56 -11.59
CA ARG A 172 4.85 -9.16 -12.76
C ARG A 172 5.75 -8.49 -13.80
N THR A 173 5.68 -8.98 -15.03
CA THR A 173 6.48 -8.47 -16.16
C THR A 173 5.65 -7.71 -17.19
N THR A 174 4.32 -7.71 -17.04
CA THR A 174 3.39 -7.10 -18.00
C THR A 174 2.48 -6.08 -17.33
N ILE A 175 1.99 -5.12 -18.11
CA ILE A 175 0.94 -4.19 -17.67
C ILE A 175 -0.28 -4.97 -17.15
N TRP A 176 -0.98 -4.39 -16.19
CA TRP A 176 -2.20 -4.96 -15.63
C TRP A 176 -3.42 -4.20 -16.18
N ALA A 177 -4.28 -4.93 -16.89
CA ALA A 177 -5.53 -4.37 -17.39
C ALA A 177 -6.48 -4.02 -16.24
N SER A 178 -7.37 -3.06 -16.45
CA SER A 178 -8.42 -2.79 -15.48
C SER A 178 -9.23 -4.07 -15.22
N THR A 179 -9.63 -4.27 -13.98
CA THR A 179 -10.51 -5.39 -13.58
C THR A 179 -11.53 -4.89 -12.57
N ASN A 180 -12.47 -5.76 -12.23
CA ASN A 180 -13.47 -5.47 -11.22
C ASN A 180 -13.74 -6.68 -10.33
N ILE A 181 -14.37 -6.41 -9.18
CA ILE A 181 -15.02 -7.41 -8.34
C ILE A 181 -16.47 -7.01 -8.13
N THR A 182 -17.33 -7.99 -7.86
CA THR A 182 -18.75 -7.75 -7.59
C THR A 182 -19.03 -7.97 -6.10
N VAL A 183 -19.81 -7.08 -5.51
CA VAL A 183 -20.31 -7.17 -4.12
C VAL A 183 -21.83 -7.27 -4.12
N ALA A 184 -22.39 -7.87 -3.07
CA ALA A 184 -23.82 -8.13 -2.98
C ALA A 184 -24.68 -6.87 -2.91
N THR A 185 -24.18 -5.85 -2.18
CA THR A 185 -24.92 -4.61 -1.94
C THR A 185 -24.17 -3.41 -2.48
N SER A 186 -24.87 -2.54 -3.20
CA SER A 186 -24.31 -1.27 -3.68
C SER A 186 -23.83 -0.43 -2.49
N ALA A 187 -22.59 0.01 -2.55
CA ALA A 187 -21.98 0.82 -1.50
C ALA A 187 -20.97 1.80 -2.10
N LEU A 188 -20.73 2.89 -1.40
CA LEU A 188 -19.59 3.75 -1.71
C LEU A 188 -18.30 2.94 -1.52
N TYR A 189 -17.40 3.02 -2.49
CA TYR A 189 -16.11 2.35 -2.42
C TYR A 189 -14.96 3.25 -2.87
N ARG A 190 -13.77 2.89 -2.41
CA ARG A 190 -12.50 3.33 -2.97
C ARG A 190 -11.63 2.11 -3.21
N SER A 191 -11.08 2.01 -4.41
CA SER A 191 -10.07 1.01 -4.76
C SER A 191 -8.76 1.70 -5.13
N LEU A 192 -7.66 1.03 -4.84
CA LEU A 192 -6.30 1.43 -5.15
C LEU A 192 -5.56 0.30 -5.84
N MET A 193 -4.69 0.68 -6.78
CA MET A 193 -3.65 -0.18 -7.33
C MET A 193 -2.31 0.52 -7.14
N LEU A 194 -1.37 -0.18 -6.52
CA LEU A 194 -0.01 0.28 -6.24
C LEU A 194 0.97 -0.67 -6.89
N SER A 195 1.87 -0.17 -7.74
CA SER A 195 3.01 -0.94 -8.21
C SER A 195 4.21 -0.77 -7.28
N LEU A 196 4.89 -1.89 -7.04
CA LEU A 196 6.18 -1.95 -6.36
C LEU A 196 7.24 -2.31 -7.38
N VAL A 197 8.42 -1.70 -7.26
CA VAL A 197 9.56 -1.97 -8.13
C VAL A 197 10.81 -2.22 -7.30
N GLU A 198 11.70 -3.06 -7.83
CA GLU A 198 13.06 -3.22 -7.30
C GLU A 198 13.99 -2.17 -7.89
N SER A 199 14.93 -1.72 -7.08
CA SER A 199 16.05 -0.90 -7.54
C SER A 199 17.33 -1.45 -6.95
N PRO A 200 18.41 -1.60 -7.75
CA PRO A 200 19.68 -2.03 -7.20
C PRO A 200 20.12 -1.10 -6.07
N VAL A 201 20.48 -1.68 -4.93
CA VAL A 201 21.26 -0.94 -3.93
C VAL A 201 22.69 -0.90 -4.46
N TYR A 202 23.11 0.25 -4.99
CA TYR A 202 24.52 0.44 -5.29
C TYR A 202 25.28 0.31 -3.96
N GLY A 203 25.98 -0.82 -3.82
CA GLY A 203 26.72 -1.12 -2.62
C GLY A 203 27.63 0.03 -2.25
N ALA A 204 27.69 0.38 -0.99
CA ALA A 204 28.60 1.35 -0.44
C ALA A 204 30.06 0.85 -0.54
N SER A 205 30.59 0.81 -1.75
CA SER A 205 32.04 0.77 -1.94
C SER A 205 32.54 2.20 -1.73
N GLY A 206 32.81 2.56 -0.48
CA GLY A 206 33.50 3.78 -0.08
C GLY A 206 32.64 5.05 -0.10
N GLY A 207 32.04 5.42 1.01
CA GLY A 207 31.82 6.79 1.44
C GLY A 207 30.76 7.64 0.70
N GLY A 208 29.87 7.06 -0.07
CA GLY A 208 28.81 7.79 -0.77
C GLY A 208 27.47 7.55 -0.11
N GLY A 209 26.81 8.61 0.37
CA GLY A 209 25.47 8.54 0.94
C GLY A 209 24.44 7.94 -0.03
N LEU A 210 23.45 7.28 0.54
CA LEU A 210 22.30 6.70 -0.17
C LEU A 210 21.62 7.76 -1.03
N ILE A 211 21.80 7.73 -2.34
CA ILE A 211 21.05 8.58 -3.26
C ILE A 211 19.73 7.85 -3.55
N LEU A 212 18.69 8.25 -2.84
CA LEU A 212 17.33 7.83 -3.17
C LEU A 212 16.95 8.47 -4.52
N PRO A 213 16.38 7.72 -5.46
CA PRO A 213 15.82 8.30 -6.69
C PRO A 213 14.70 9.28 -6.31
N GLY A 214 14.90 10.55 -6.55
CA GLY A 214 13.95 11.63 -6.23
C GLY A 214 14.40 12.60 -5.14
N GLY A 215 15.64 12.53 -4.66
CA GLY A 215 16.20 13.52 -3.75
C GLY A 215 16.38 14.87 -4.43
N PHE A 216 15.59 15.86 -4.03
CA PHE A 216 15.79 17.27 -4.34
C PHE A 216 17.18 17.69 -3.84
N ASN A 217 18.07 17.99 -4.77
CA ASN A 217 19.34 18.62 -4.46
C ASN A 217 19.08 20.11 -4.24
N GLY A 218 18.57 20.49 -3.08
CA GLY A 218 18.44 21.86 -2.63
C GLY A 218 19.79 22.34 -2.11
N GLY A 219 20.67 22.84 -3.00
CA GLY A 219 21.84 23.57 -2.59
C GLY A 219 21.39 24.86 -1.90
N PHE A 220 21.75 25.01 -0.64
CA PHE A 220 21.75 26.33 0.02
C PHE A 220 23.10 26.99 -0.28
N ASN A 221 23.08 28.08 -1.01
CA ASN A 221 24.08 29.15 -0.95
C ASN A 221 23.65 30.13 0.12
#